data_c12b16bd5189c4e7a01a09a9861cfdab
#
_entry.id   c12b16bd5189c4e7a01a09a9861cfdab
#
_cell.length_a   1.000
_cell.length_b   1.000
_cell.length_c   1.000
_cell.angle_alpha   90.00
_cell.angle_beta   90.00
_cell.angle_gamma   90.00
#
_symmetry.space_group_name_H-M   'P 1'
#
loop_
_entity.id
_entity.type
_entity.pdbx_description
1 polymer ?
#
loop_
_entity_poly.entity_id
_entity_poly.type
_entity_poly.pdbx_seq_one_letter_code
_entity_poly.pdbx_strand_id
1 'polypeptide(L)'
;MSTPQYLAETRRRRTFAIISHPDAGKTTLTEKLLLFSGAIQIAGSVKARKATRHATSDWMEIEKQRGISVASSVMQMLYRDHVINLLDTPGHRDFSEDTYRVLTAVDSALMVIDAANGVEAQTRRLIEVCRQRDTPIITFVNKMDREVREPLDILDEVERELGMPCVPMTWPVGKGKNFGGIINLRTQAMTVFESGSERLPQDFEVMPLSNREALRARFGQEFTEAEESMELAVGASPEWDHEAFLAGKQTPVFFGSGVNNFGVMEVLDALVDLAPSPQPRTSSLMVNRQPVVKEIQPEDDNFSGVVFKVQANMDANHRDRIAFVRMASGKYTPGMKLKVQRTAKELRPTSVVTFLSQRREAVDEAYAGDIIGFTTHGGVQLGDTITDGASLQFTGLPFFAPELFMTVLLKNPLRTKQLQQGLAQLGEEGAIQVFRPEMGGAMLLGAIGQLQFEVVQHRLKAEYDADVRLEGCQYTGARWITADTPAELRDFTNAYPARMAMDAANTLAYLCTSPYDVRLAQERFPKIHFHPLREHAGLALQNAG
;
A
#
# COMPACT_ATOMS: atom_id res chain seq x y z
N MET A 1 -13.41 23.88 19.05
CA MET A 1 -13.13 24.52 17.73
C MET A 1 -11.65 24.37 17.45
N SER A 2 -11.29 23.75 16.34
CA SER A 2 -9.89 23.57 15.95
C SER A 2 -9.21 24.91 15.74
N THR A 3 -7.97 25.05 16.19
CA THR A 3 -7.22 26.30 15.99
C THR A 3 -6.92 26.50 14.50
N PRO A 4 -6.84 27.74 14.01
CA PRO A 4 -6.50 28.01 12.60
C PRO A 4 -5.20 27.31 12.15
N GLN A 5 -4.21 27.22 13.04
CA GLN A 5 -2.93 26.54 12.75
C GLN A 5 -3.12 25.04 12.55
N TYR A 6 -3.94 24.36 13.37
CA TYR A 6 -4.22 22.94 13.22
C TYR A 6 -4.86 22.61 11.87
N LEU A 7 -5.86 23.41 11.47
CA LEU A 7 -6.53 23.26 10.17
C LEU A 7 -5.55 23.45 8.99
N ALA A 8 -4.69 24.45 9.07
CA ALA A 8 -3.68 24.68 8.05
C ALA A 8 -2.70 23.51 7.95
N GLU A 9 -2.24 22.99 9.09
CA GLU A 9 -1.35 21.83 9.13
C GLU A 9 -2.01 20.58 8.56
N THR A 10 -3.25 20.29 8.90
CA THR A 10 -4.00 19.15 8.34
C THR A 10 -4.14 19.27 6.83
N ARG A 11 -4.55 20.42 6.32
CA ARG A 11 -4.80 20.66 4.88
C ARG A 11 -3.56 20.57 4.00
N ARG A 12 -2.36 20.80 4.53
CA ARG A 12 -1.11 20.69 3.78
C ARG A 12 -0.57 19.25 3.70
N ARG A 13 -1.25 18.25 4.28
CA ARG A 13 -0.84 16.84 4.17
C ARG A 13 -1.38 16.20 2.91
N ARG A 14 -0.54 15.37 2.29
CA ARG A 14 -0.89 14.49 1.18
C ARG A 14 -0.37 13.10 1.49
N THR A 15 -1.25 12.12 1.49
CA THR A 15 -0.86 10.74 1.80
C THR A 15 -1.30 9.83 0.66
N PHE A 16 -0.34 9.24 -0.04
CA PHE A 16 -0.63 8.40 -1.18
C PHE A 16 0.22 7.13 -1.20
N ALA A 17 -0.30 6.11 -1.87
CA ALA A 17 0.42 4.87 -2.17
C ALA A 17 0.87 4.85 -3.63
N ILE A 18 2.07 4.34 -3.90
CA ILE A 18 2.47 3.99 -5.27
C ILE A 18 2.13 2.54 -5.52
N ILE A 19 1.32 2.31 -6.56
CA ILE A 19 0.86 1.00 -7.00
C ILE A 19 1.28 0.71 -8.44
N SER A 20 1.66 -0.51 -8.73
CA SER A 20 2.03 -0.94 -10.09
C SER A 20 2.14 -2.44 -10.19
N HIS A 21 2.23 -2.92 -11.43
CA HIS A 21 2.80 -4.25 -11.71
C HIS A 21 4.31 -4.28 -11.38
N PRO A 22 4.91 -5.44 -11.03
CA PRO A 22 6.36 -5.58 -10.97
C PRO A 22 7.05 -5.05 -12.22
N ASP A 23 8.21 -4.45 -12.07
CA ASP A 23 9.03 -3.88 -13.15
C ASP A 23 8.44 -2.68 -13.92
N ALA A 24 7.27 -2.16 -13.59
CA ALA A 24 6.73 -0.93 -14.19
C ALA A 24 7.57 0.33 -13.88
N GLY A 25 8.54 0.23 -12.96
CA GLY A 25 9.44 1.32 -12.58
C GLY A 25 9.03 2.06 -11.32
N LYS A 26 8.19 1.43 -10.47
CA LYS A 26 7.71 1.99 -9.20
C LYS A 26 8.84 2.48 -8.30
N THR A 27 9.78 1.60 -7.96
CA THR A 27 10.93 1.91 -7.09
C THR A 27 11.80 3.04 -7.64
N THR A 28 12.02 3.06 -8.97
CA THR A 28 12.72 4.16 -9.64
C THR A 28 11.97 5.47 -9.47
N LEU A 29 10.65 5.47 -9.69
CA LEU A 29 9.83 6.68 -9.53
C LEU A 29 9.82 7.17 -8.08
N THR A 30 9.70 6.27 -7.11
CA THR A 30 9.81 6.56 -5.67
C THR A 30 11.09 7.32 -5.35
N GLU A 31 12.25 6.81 -5.81
CA GLU A 31 13.55 7.47 -5.60
C GLU A 31 13.61 8.85 -6.26
N LYS A 32 13.01 9.01 -7.44
CA LYS A 32 13.00 10.29 -8.14
C LYS A 32 12.08 11.33 -7.47
N LEU A 33 10.93 10.92 -6.95
CA LEU A 33 10.06 11.79 -6.16
C LEU A 33 10.79 12.29 -4.89
N LEU A 34 11.52 11.41 -4.20
CA LEU A 34 12.34 11.78 -3.04
C LEU A 34 13.50 12.73 -3.42
N LEU A 35 14.12 12.52 -4.58
CA LEU A 35 15.18 13.40 -5.08
C LEU A 35 14.64 14.79 -5.38
N PHE A 36 13.53 14.88 -6.10
CA PHE A 36 12.98 16.16 -6.56
C PHE A 36 12.31 16.96 -5.46
N SER A 37 11.84 16.28 -4.42
CA SER A 37 11.40 16.97 -3.19
C SER A 37 12.58 17.47 -2.33
N GLY A 38 13.82 17.09 -2.64
CA GLY A 38 15.01 17.42 -1.84
C GLY A 38 15.18 16.57 -0.59
N ALA A 39 14.34 15.55 -0.40
CA ALA A 39 14.43 14.63 0.75
C ALA A 39 15.69 13.75 0.71
N ILE A 40 16.22 13.48 -0.48
CA ILE A 40 17.53 12.84 -0.68
C ILE A 40 18.38 13.70 -1.62
N GLN A 41 19.66 13.87 -1.30
CA GLN A 41 20.55 14.73 -2.08
C GLN A 41 21.02 14.07 -3.39
N ILE A 42 20.98 12.75 -3.49
CA ILE A 42 21.47 12.01 -4.66
C ILE A 42 20.65 10.72 -4.80
N ALA A 43 19.76 10.66 -5.78
CA ALA A 43 19.13 9.41 -6.19
C ALA A 43 20.14 8.61 -7.01
N GLY A 44 20.51 7.40 -6.53
CA GLY A 44 21.31 6.45 -7.30
C GLY A 44 22.63 6.96 -7.88
N SER A 45 23.22 8.05 -7.35
CA SER A 45 24.49 8.56 -7.85
C SER A 45 25.65 7.67 -7.43
N VAL A 46 25.67 6.46 -7.98
CA VAL A 46 26.89 5.70 -8.15
C VAL A 46 26.93 5.18 -9.57
N LYS A 47 27.49 5.99 -10.43
CA LYS A 47 28.12 5.45 -11.61
C LYS A 47 29.15 4.42 -11.20
N ALA A 48 28.95 3.22 -11.74
CA ALA A 48 29.99 2.30 -12.12
C ALA A 48 31.14 2.05 -11.14
N ARG A 49 30.89 1.20 -10.19
CA ARG A 49 31.80 0.07 -9.89
C ARG A 49 30.91 -0.97 -9.25
N LYS A 50 30.81 -2.13 -9.88
CA LYS A 50 30.18 -3.38 -9.42
C LYS A 50 29.96 -3.48 -7.90
N ALA A 51 29.00 -2.75 -7.38
CA ALA A 51 28.42 -2.94 -6.07
C ALA A 51 26.92 -2.71 -6.25
N THR A 52 26.17 -3.75 -6.10
CA THR A 52 24.72 -3.79 -6.04
C THR A 52 24.22 -2.72 -5.06
N ARG A 53 23.82 -1.54 -5.54
CA ARG A 53 23.07 -0.60 -4.74
C ARG A 53 21.60 -0.96 -4.87
N HIS A 54 21.03 -1.23 -3.75
CA HIS A 54 19.61 -1.52 -3.58
C HIS A 54 18.85 -0.20 -3.41
N ALA A 55 17.57 -0.21 -3.79
CA ALA A 55 16.70 0.93 -3.66
C ALA A 55 16.58 1.38 -2.20
N THR A 56 16.33 2.68 -2.00
CA THR A 56 16.13 3.26 -0.67
C THR A 56 14.93 2.64 0.06
N SER A 57 13.95 2.11 -0.68
CA SER A 57 12.78 1.40 -0.19
C SER A 57 13.08 -0.05 0.24
N ASP A 58 14.12 -0.71 -0.34
CA ASP A 58 14.43 -2.12 -0.11
C ASP A 58 15.47 -2.26 1.02
N TRP A 59 15.00 -2.55 2.22
CA TRP A 59 15.87 -2.60 3.40
C TRP A 59 16.19 -4.04 3.87
N MET A 60 15.35 -5.04 3.53
CA MET A 60 15.59 -6.44 3.89
C MET A 60 16.67 -7.07 3.01
N GLU A 61 17.49 -7.94 3.59
CA GLU A 61 18.53 -8.66 2.86
C GLU A 61 17.96 -9.52 1.73
N ILE A 62 16.77 -10.11 1.94
CA ILE A 62 16.09 -10.93 0.94
C ILE A 62 15.55 -10.09 -0.23
N GLU A 63 15.09 -8.85 0.02
CA GLU A 63 14.69 -7.89 -1.02
C GLU A 63 15.87 -7.56 -1.92
N LYS A 64 17.02 -7.29 -1.31
CA LYS A 64 18.27 -7.01 -2.00
C LYS A 64 18.77 -8.18 -2.84
N GLN A 65 18.67 -9.40 -2.32
CA GLN A 65 19.11 -10.60 -3.02
C GLN A 65 18.19 -10.96 -4.20
N ARG A 66 16.88 -10.72 -4.06
CA ARG A 66 15.87 -11.08 -5.07
C ARG A 66 15.55 -9.94 -6.02
N GLY A 67 15.87 -8.68 -5.67
CA GLY A 67 15.53 -7.49 -6.44
C GLY A 67 14.04 -7.19 -6.49
N ILE A 68 13.29 -7.60 -5.46
CA ILE A 68 11.84 -7.38 -5.33
C ILE A 68 11.53 -6.82 -3.96
N SER A 69 10.62 -5.84 -3.88
CA SER A 69 10.09 -5.35 -2.61
C SER A 69 9.12 -6.36 -2.01
N VAL A 70 9.36 -6.72 -0.75
CA VAL A 70 8.59 -7.72 0.02
C VAL A 70 7.60 -7.05 0.97
N ALA A 71 7.99 -5.91 1.53
CA ALA A 71 7.18 -5.14 2.46
C ALA A 71 7.02 -3.70 1.98
N SER A 72 5.91 -3.08 2.36
CA SER A 72 5.71 -1.65 2.11
C SER A 72 6.68 -0.80 2.91
N SER A 73 7.10 0.32 2.34
CA SER A 73 7.93 1.34 3.00
C SER A 73 7.15 2.64 3.15
N VAL A 74 7.36 3.32 4.27
CA VAL A 74 6.77 4.64 4.53
C VAL A 74 7.88 5.68 4.44
N MET A 75 7.64 6.74 3.68
CA MET A 75 8.58 7.84 3.51
C MET A 75 7.84 9.16 3.59
N GLN A 76 8.45 10.14 4.23
CA GLN A 76 7.90 11.49 4.33
C GLN A 76 8.84 12.48 3.64
N MET A 77 8.29 13.48 2.98
CA MET A 77 9.03 14.54 2.31
C MET A 77 8.26 15.87 2.33
N LEU A 78 9.00 16.97 2.22
CA LEU A 78 8.43 18.31 2.09
C LEU A 78 8.55 18.76 0.64
N TYR A 79 7.48 19.28 0.07
CA TYR A 79 7.49 19.84 -1.28
C TYR A 79 6.43 20.94 -1.41
N ARG A 80 6.81 22.13 -1.92
CA ARG A 80 5.93 23.30 -2.11
C ARG A 80 5.03 23.55 -0.90
N ASP A 81 5.63 23.59 0.30
CA ASP A 81 4.96 23.78 1.59
C ASP A 81 3.94 22.69 1.98
N HIS A 82 3.95 21.53 1.30
CA HIS A 82 3.16 20.37 1.67
C HIS A 82 4.01 19.30 2.32
N VAL A 83 3.41 18.59 3.27
CA VAL A 83 3.96 17.38 3.86
C VAL A 83 3.39 16.18 3.10
N ILE A 84 4.25 15.47 2.42
CA ILE A 84 3.86 14.33 1.59
C ILE A 84 4.28 13.04 2.31
N ASN A 85 3.31 12.18 2.59
CA ASN A 85 3.52 10.84 3.10
C ASN A 85 3.37 9.85 1.93
N LEU A 86 4.47 9.28 1.50
CA LEU A 86 4.54 8.31 0.42
C LEU A 86 4.65 6.90 0.99
N LEU A 87 3.78 6.01 0.55
CA LEU A 87 3.80 4.60 0.88
C LEU A 87 4.17 3.80 -0.37
N ASP A 88 5.38 3.28 -0.40
CA ASP A 88 5.83 2.39 -1.46
C ASP A 88 5.33 0.97 -1.17
N THR A 89 4.59 0.38 -2.10
CA THR A 89 3.96 -0.94 -1.91
C THR A 89 4.73 -2.04 -2.63
N PRO A 90 4.72 -3.29 -2.14
CA PRO A 90 5.28 -4.39 -2.91
C PRO A 90 4.51 -4.58 -4.23
N GLY A 91 5.25 -4.74 -5.34
CA GLY A 91 4.64 -4.97 -6.65
C GLY A 91 4.23 -6.43 -6.89
N HIS A 92 4.83 -7.39 -6.16
CA HIS A 92 4.62 -8.80 -6.39
C HIS A 92 3.29 -9.31 -5.80
N ARG A 93 2.58 -10.16 -6.55
CA ARG A 93 1.27 -10.71 -6.16
C ARG A 93 1.26 -11.35 -4.77
N ASP A 94 2.33 -12.05 -4.41
CA ASP A 94 2.43 -12.80 -3.16
C ASP A 94 2.36 -11.89 -1.92
N PHE A 95 2.62 -10.59 -2.09
CA PHE A 95 2.57 -9.59 -1.02
C PHE A 95 1.39 -8.61 -1.16
N SER A 96 0.38 -8.98 -1.95
CA SER A 96 -0.79 -8.11 -2.22
C SER A 96 -1.58 -7.74 -0.96
N GLU A 97 -1.62 -8.59 0.07
CA GLU A 97 -2.26 -8.26 1.36
C GLU A 97 -1.66 -7.00 2.00
N ASP A 98 -0.32 -6.85 1.96
CA ASP A 98 0.34 -5.66 2.49
C ASP A 98 -0.05 -4.42 1.68
N THR A 99 -0.12 -4.55 0.35
CA THR A 99 -0.60 -3.47 -0.53
C THR A 99 -2.05 -3.08 -0.21
N TYR A 100 -2.94 -4.03 0.01
CA TYR A 100 -4.33 -3.74 0.35
C TYR A 100 -4.44 -3.01 1.71
N ARG A 101 -3.64 -3.40 2.70
CA ARG A 101 -3.58 -2.70 4.00
C ARG A 101 -3.06 -1.27 3.84
N VAL A 102 -2.04 -1.07 3.04
CA VAL A 102 -1.50 0.26 2.72
C VAL A 102 -2.57 1.13 2.06
N LEU A 103 -3.32 0.60 1.08
CA LEU A 103 -4.40 1.32 0.42
C LEU A 103 -5.52 1.74 1.38
N THR A 104 -5.67 1.06 2.53
CA THR A 104 -6.58 1.53 3.58
C THR A 104 -6.06 2.73 4.36
N ALA A 105 -4.76 3.00 4.32
CA ALA A 105 -4.11 4.05 5.09
C ALA A 105 -3.90 5.36 4.30
N VAL A 106 -4.17 5.36 3.00
CA VAL A 106 -3.93 6.52 2.13
C VAL A 106 -5.21 7.22 1.70
N ASP A 107 -5.06 8.42 1.14
CA ASP A 107 -6.17 9.23 0.63
C ASP A 107 -6.20 9.27 -0.91
N SER A 108 -5.12 8.85 -1.57
CA SER A 108 -5.02 8.71 -3.04
C SER A 108 -3.99 7.65 -3.42
N ALA A 109 -3.95 7.29 -4.70
CA ALA A 109 -2.98 6.36 -5.25
C ALA A 109 -2.30 6.95 -6.49
N LEU A 110 -1.00 6.70 -6.63
CA LEU A 110 -0.23 6.93 -7.86
C LEU A 110 -0.03 5.58 -8.55
N MET A 111 -0.73 5.38 -9.66
CA MET A 111 -0.62 4.18 -10.47
C MET A 111 0.46 4.34 -11.54
N VAL A 112 1.43 3.43 -11.54
CA VAL A 112 2.51 3.41 -12.53
C VAL A 112 2.28 2.28 -13.54
N ILE A 113 2.20 2.64 -14.81
CA ILE A 113 1.97 1.74 -15.94
C ILE A 113 3.22 1.71 -16.81
N ASP A 114 3.64 0.53 -17.24
CA ASP A 114 4.67 0.36 -18.25
C ASP A 114 4.06 0.63 -19.64
N ALA A 115 4.58 1.62 -20.36
CA ALA A 115 4.06 2.01 -21.68
C ALA A 115 4.14 0.91 -22.76
N ALA A 116 5.03 -0.08 -22.57
CA ALA A 116 5.12 -1.22 -23.49
C ALA A 116 4.07 -2.29 -23.19
N ASN A 117 3.83 -2.58 -21.91
CA ASN A 117 2.99 -3.68 -21.46
C ASN A 117 1.52 -3.27 -21.20
N GLY A 118 1.25 -2.00 -20.90
CA GLY A 118 -0.07 -1.50 -20.53
C GLY A 118 -0.53 -1.96 -19.15
N VAL A 119 -1.84 -2.19 -18.98
CA VAL A 119 -2.45 -2.58 -17.70
C VAL A 119 -2.35 -4.09 -17.50
N GLU A 120 -1.49 -4.51 -16.59
CA GLU A 120 -1.22 -5.91 -16.31
C GLU A 120 -2.11 -6.46 -15.17
N ALA A 121 -2.16 -7.80 -15.02
CA ALA A 121 -3.10 -8.48 -14.12
C ALA A 121 -3.04 -8.02 -12.65
N GLN A 122 -1.85 -7.69 -12.12
CA GLN A 122 -1.72 -7.19 -10.76
C GLN A 122 -2.29 -5.77 -10.64
N THR A 123 -2.05 -4.91 -11.62
CA THR A 123 -2.60 -3.56 -11.67
C THR A 123 -4.13 -3.59 -11.65
N ARG A 124 -4.77 -4.48 -12.42
CA ARG A 124 -6.25 -4.65 -12.41
C ARG A 124 -6.81 -4.93 -11.03
N ARG A 125 -6.15 -5.81 -10.26
CA ARG A 125 -6.58 -6.13 -8.88
C ARG A 125 -6.47 -4.94 -7.94
N LEU A 126 -5.40 -4.16 -8.07
CA LEU A 126 -5.19 -2.96 -7.26
C LEU A 126 -6.19 -1.85 -7.60
N ILE A 127 -6.52 -1.70 -8.89
CA ILE A 127 -7.58 -0.82 -9.37
C ILE A 127 -8.92 -1.18 -8.71
N GLU A 128 -9.27 -2.47 -8.69
CA GLU A 128 -10.52 -2.93 -8.08
C GLU A 128 -10.61 -2.55 -6.59
N VAL A 129 -9.51 -2.68 -5.85
CA VAL A 129 -9.46 -2.24 -4.44
C VAL A 129 -9.63 -0.73 -4.30
N CYS A 130 -8.99 0.07 -5.17
CA CYS A 130 -9.16 1.52 -5.18
C CYS A 130 -10.62 1.92 -5.49
N ARG A 131 -11.25 1.24 -6.46
CA ARG A 131 -12.66 1.50 -6.83
C ARG A 131 -13.65 1.20 -5.71
N GLN A 132 -13.47 0.06 -5.01
CA GLN A 132 -14.33 -0.31 -3.87
C GLN A 132 -14.25 0.70 -2.73
N ARG A 133 -13.25 1.58 -2.74
CA ARG A 133 -12.99 2.57 -1.69
C ARG A 133 -13.12 4.01 -2.18
N ASP A 134 -13.52 4.20 -3.43
CA ASP A 134 -13.56 5.51 -4.11
C ASP A 134 -12.23 6.29 -3.98
N THR A 135 -11.09 5.56 -3.96
CA THR A 135 -9.76 6.15 -3.81
C THR A 135 -9.35 6.84 -5.11
N PRO A 136 -9.10 8.15 -5.13
CA PRO A 136 -8.62 8.87 -6.31
C PRO A 136 -7.30 8.29 -6.83
N ILE A 137 -7.20 8.10 -8.14
CA ILE A 137 -6.02 7.55 -8.80
C ILE A 137 -5.41 8.59 -9.74
N ILE A 138 -4.12 8.89 -9.57
CA ILE A 138 -3.30 9.60 -10.56
C ILE A 138 -2.55 8.54 -11.36
N THR A 139 -2.58 8.60 -12.68
CA THR A 139 -1.95 7.61 -13.55
C THR A 139 -0.68 8.16 -14.19
N PHE A 140 0.43 7.42 -14.07
CA PHE A 140 1.71 7.73 -14.71
C PHE A 140 2.11 6.62 -15.68
N VAL A 141 2.14 6.93 -16.96
CA VAL A 141 2.59 6.03 -18.04
C VAL A 141 4.11 6.21 -18.21
N ASN A 142 4.85 5.25 -17.74
CA ASN A 142 6.30 5.27 -17.59
C ASN A 142 7.03 4.58 -18.75
N LYS A 143 8.32 4.88 -18.92
CA LYS A 143 9.24 4.27 -19.87
C LYS A 143 9.01 4.66 -21.33
N MET A 144 8.56 5.90 -21.60
CA MET A 144 8.35 6.42 -22.94
C MET A 144 9.65 6.48 -23.77
N ASP A 145 10.82 6.39 -23.14
CA ASP A 145 12.15 6.28 -23.76
C ASP A 145 12.46 4.91 -24.38
N ARG A 146 11.53 3.96 -24.30
CA ARG A 146 11.64 2.61 -24.89
C ARG A 146 10.68 2.44 -26.04
N GLU A 147 10.83 1.32 -26.77
CA GLU A 147 9.82 0.89 -27.74
C GLU A 147 8.51 0.60 -27.00
N VAL A 148 7.50 1.40 -27.27
CA VAL A 148 6.23 1.40 -26.56
C VAL A 148 5.06 1.40 -27.53
N ARG A 149 3.86 1.13 -27.02
CA ARG A 149 2.60 1.19 -27.75
C ARG A 149 2.22 2.64 -28.06
N GLU A 150 1.25 2.81 -28.94
CA GLU A 150 0.71 4.14 -29.23
C GLU A 150 0.06 4.76 -27.98
N PRO A 151 0.30 6.04 -27.69
CA PRO A 151 -0.28 6.71 -26.52
C PRO A 151 -1.81 6.64 -26.45
N LEU A 152 -2.51 6.73 -27.59
CA LEU A 152 -3.97 6.57 -27.66
C LEU A 152 -4.41 5.17 -27.26
N ASP A 153 -3.74 4.11 -27.73
CA ASP A 153 -4.05 2.73 -27.38
C ASP A 153 -3.86 2.46 -25.87
N ILE A 154 -2.84 3.08 -25.27
CA ILE A 154 -2.58 2.98 -23.83
C ILE A 154 -3.69 3.70 -23.07
N LEU A 155 -4.08 4.90 -23.49
CA LEU A 155 -5.14 5.68 -22.86
C LEU A 155 -6.48 4.93 -22.87
N ASP A 156 -6.86 4.37 -24.04
CA ASP A 156 -8.07 3.58 -24.21
C ASP A 156 -8.06 2.30 -23.33
N GLU A 157 -6.91 1.64 -23.25
CA GLU A 157 -6.78 0.46 -22.37
C GLU A 157 -6.93 0.83 -20.89
N VAL A 158 -6.26 1.90 -20.45
CA VAL A 158 -6.33 2.37 -19.08
C VAL A 158 -7.78 2.75 -18.73
N GLU A 159 -8.45 3.48 -19.60
CA GLU A 159 -9.85 3.88 -19.42
C GLU A 159 -10.78 2.66 -19.30
N ARG A 160 -10.63 1.69 -20.20
CA ARG A 160 -11.41 0.45 -20.17
C ARG A 160 -11.17 -0.36 -18.91
N GLU A 161 -9.91 -0.51 -18.49
CA GLU A 161 -9.53 -1.33 -17.32
C GLU A 161 -9.89 -0.63 -16.00
N LEU A 162 -9.73 0.69 -15.92
CA LEU A 162 -10.16 1.49 -14.78
C LEU A 162 -11.70 1.57 -14.70
N GLY A 163 -12.39 1.50 -15.85
CA GLY A 163 -13.82 1.74 -15.93
C GLY A 163 -14.22 3.17 -15.56
N MET A 164 -13.29 4.12 -15.78
CA MET A 164 -13.49 5.54 -15.57
C MET A 164 -12.74 6.36 -16.63
N PRO A 165 -13.24 7.54 -17.02
CA PRO A 165 -12.58 8.40 -17.98
C PRO A 165 -11.17 8.80 -17.60
N CYS A 166 -10.28 8.75 -18.58
CA CYS A 166 -8.89 9.19 -18.49
C CYS A 166 -8.74 10.58 -19.10
N VAL A 167 -8.16 11.52 -18.34
CA VAL A 167 -7.91 12.88 -18.81
C VAL A 167 -6.41 13.10 -18.98
N PRO A 168 -5.89 13.23 -20.21
CA PRO A 168 -4.48 13.48 -20.44
C PRO A 168 -4.10 14.86 -19.89
N MET A 169 -3.09 14.90 -19.01
CA MET A 169 -2.49 16.12 -18.49
C MET A 169 -1.20 16.46 -19.20
N THR A 170 -0.49 15.44 -19.67
CA THR A 170 0.67 15.57 -20.54
C THR A 170 0.51 14.67 -21.75
N TRP A 171 1.17 15.01 -22.86
CA TRP A 171 1.16 14.22 -24.08
C TRP A 171 2.57 13.99 -24.60
N PRO A 172 2.97 12.75 -24.97
CA PRO A 172 4.32 12.47 -25.44
C PRO A 172 4.52 12.92 -26.89
N VAL A 173 5.70 13.42 -27.20
CA VAL A 173 6.18 13.71 -28.56
C VAL A 173 7.18 12.65 -28.95
N GLY A 174 6.80 11.76 -29.87
CA GLY A 174 7.57 10.59 -30.24
C GLY A 174 7.64 9.52 -29.15
N LYS A 175 8.37 8.45 -29.42
CA LYS A 175 8.56 7.31 -28.52
C LYS A 175 9.89 6.58 -28.79
N GLY A 176 10.36 5.80 -27.82
CA GLY A 176 11.60 5.05 -27.98
C GLY A 176 12.79 5.95 -28.26
N LYS A 177 13.53 5.65 -29.31
CA LYS A 177 14.69 6.44 -29.72
C LYS A 177 14.34 7.84 -30.22
N ASN A 178 13.11 8.02 -30.70
CA ASN A 178 12.59 9.28 -31.21
C ASN A 178 11.79 10.05 -30.14
N PHE A 179 11.85 9.63 -28.88
CA PHE A 179 11.17 10.35 -27.80
C PHE A 179 11.77 11.74 -27.63
N GLY A 180 11.04 12.76 -28.08
CA GLY A 180 11.47 14.15 -28.11
C GLY A 180 11.06 14.97 -26.90
N GLY A 181 10.04 14.51 -26.14
CA GLY A 181 9.57 15.24 -24.96
C GLY A 181 8.12 14.97 -24.58
N ILE A 182 7.61 15.80 -23.69
CA ILE A 182 6.20 15.84 -23.32
C ILE A 182 5.63 17.25 -23.47
N ILE A 183 4.41 17.32 -23.95
CA ILE A 183 3.59 18.53 -23.97
C ILE A 183 2.77 18.54 -22.68
N ASN A 184 2.90 19.57 -21.87
CA ASN A 184 2.02 19.80 -20.73
C ASN A 184 0.79 20.59 -21.21
N LEU A 185 -0.38 19.95 -21.14
CA LEU A 185 -1.63 20.50 -21.68
C LEU A 185 -2.17 21.67 -20.86
N ARG A 186 -1.80 21.77 -19.60
CA ARG A 186 -2.19 22.89 -18.73
C ARG A 186 -1.37 24.16 -18.99
N THR A 187 -0.05 23.99 -19.12
CA THR A 187 0.86 25.12 -19.34
C THR A 187 1.04 25.49 -20.80
N GLN A 188 0.55 24.65 -21.73
CA GLN A 188 0.70 24.80 -23.17
C GLN A 188 2.18 24.96 -23.58
N ALA A 189 3.04 24.11 -23.02
CA ALA A 189 4.47 24.10 -23.27
C ALA A 189 4.98 22.66 -23.40
N MET A 190 5.99 22.48 -24.23
CA MET A 190 6.71 21.22 -24.39
C MET A 190 8.00 21.26 -23.58
N THR A 191 8.20 20.30 -22.70
CA THR A 191 9.49 20.01 -22.08
C THR A 191 10.26 19.08 -23.00
N VAL A 192 11.46 19.52 -23.43
CA VAL A 192 12.30 18.80 -24.38
C VAL A 192 13.03 17.68 -23.65
N PHE A 193 12.91 16.45 -24.19
CA PHE A 193 13.60 15.30 -23.65
C PHE A 193 15.09 15.32 -24.01
N GLU A 194 15.89 15.08 -23.00
CA GLU A 194 17.30 14.78 -23.17
C GLU A 194 17.67 13.61 -22.25
N SER A 195 18.29 12.58 -22.82
CA SER A 195 18.64 11.39 -22.03
C SER A 195 19.70 11.68 -20.97
N GLY A 196 19.49 11.16 -19.78
CA GLY A 196 20.45 11.25 -18.65
C GLY A 196 19.77 11.23 -17.29
N SER A 197 20.24 10.35 -16.42
CA SER A 197 19.67 10.17 -15.08
C SER A 197 20.11 11.23 -14.05
N GLU A 198 21.03 12.12 -14.42
CA GLU A 198 21.65 13.13 -13.52
C GLU A 198 21.05 14.52 -13.68
N ARG A 199 20.19 14.74 -14.68
CA ARG A 199 19.57 16.04 -14.93
C ARG A 199 18.47 16.33 -13.92
N LEU A 200 18.42 17.57 -13.46
CA LEU A 200 17.35 18.06 -12.59
C LEU A 200 16.30 18.79 -13.46
N PRO A 201 15.07 18.96 -12.97
CA PRO A 201 13.98 19.58 -13.75
C PRO A 201 14.31 20.95 -14.33
N GLN A 202 15.07 21.76 -13.62
CA GLN A 202 15.50 23.08 -14.09
C GLN A 202 16.50 23.04 -15.28
N ASP A 203 17.07 21.87 -15.56
CA ASP A 203 18.04 21.69 -16.64
C ASP A 203 17.37 21.34 -17.99
N PHE A 204 16.05 21.10 -17.98
CA PHE A 204 15.30 20.81 -19.18
C PHE A 204 14.87 22.08 -19.90
N GLU A 205 15.05 22.09 -21.23
CA GLU A 205 14.55 23.14 -22.08
C GLU A 205 13.02 23.08 -22.17
N VAL A 206 12.35 24.22 -22.06
CA VAL A 206 10.90 24.32 -22.20
C VAL A 206 10.57 25.22 -23.37
N MET A 207 9.81 24.73 -24.34
CA MET A 207 9.37 25.43 -25.52
C MET A 207 7.86 25.66 -25.50
N PRO A 208 7.36 26.90 -25.63
CA PRO A 208 5.94 27.17 -25.68
C PRO A 208 5.29 26.59 -26.95
N LEU A 209 4.10 26.03 -26.86
CA LEU A 209 3.36 25.52 -28.03
C LEU A 209 2.96 26.62 -29.02
N SER A 210 2.97 27.88 -28.62
CA SER A 210 2.79 29.01 -29.55
C SER A 210 3.87 29.08 -30.62
N ASN A 211 5.05 28.47 -30.40
CA ASN A 211 6.16 28.39 -31.35
C ASN A 211 6.16 27.08 -32.17
N ARG A 212 4.99 26.76 -32.76
CA ARG A 212 4.78 25.50 -33.52
C ARG A 212 5.79 25.30 -34.67
N GLU A 213 6.20 26.38 -35.34
CA GLU A 213 7.17 26.30 -36.45
C GLU A 213 8.54 25.78 -35.96
N ALA A 214 9.02 26.30 -34.84
CA ALA A 214 10.29 25.85 -34.27
C ALA A 214 10.20 24.41 -33.77
N LEU A 215 9.06 24.01 -33.17
CA LEU A 215 8.83 22.64 -32.73
C LEU A 215 8.78 21.67 -33.91
N ARG A 216 8.06 22.00 -34.99
CA ARG A 216 8.04 21.21 -36.23
C ARG A 216 9.41 21.14 -36.92
N ALA A 217 10.15 22.25 -36.93
CA ALA A 217 11.50 22.27 -37.50
C ALA A 217 12.48 21.36 -36.72
N ARG A 218 12.31 21.25 -35.42
CA ARG A 218 13.19 20.48 -34.53
C ARG A 218 12.82 19.00 -34.46
N PHE A 219 11.53 18.69 -34.33
CA PHE A 219 11.03 17.31 -34.07
C PHE A 219 10.34 16.67 -35.27
N GLY A 220 10.13 17.43 -36.36
CA GLY A 220 9.63 16.92 -37.62
C GLY A 220 8.28 16.21 -37.53
N GLN A 221 8.25 14.99 -38.02
CA GLN A 221 7.05 14.15 -38.09
C GLN A 221 6.54 13.77 -36.70
N GLU A 222 7.43 13.50 -35.74
CA GLU A 222 7.07 13.11 -34.38
C GLU A 222 6.23 14.18 -33.68
N PHE A 223 6.53 15.46 -33.91
CA PHE A 223 5.71 16.53 -33.35
C PHE A 223 4.36 16.66 -34.06
N THR A 224 4.32 16.47 -35.39
CA THR A 224 3.06 16.55 -36.13
C THR A 224 2.11 15.42 -35.73
N GLU A 225 2.61 14.19 -35.64
CA GLU A 225 1.83 13.02 -35.18
C GLU A 225 1.37 13.18 -33.73
N ALA A 226 2.22 13.74 -32.85
CA ALA A 226 1.87 14.02 -31.47
C ALA A 226 0.76 15.09 -31.37
N GLU A 227 0.83 16.14 -32.20
CA GLU A 227 -0.17 17.20 -32.26
C GLU A 227 -1.55 16.64 -32.69
N GLU A 228 -1.59 15.84 -33.76
CA GLU A 228 -2.81 15.19 -34.26
C GLU A 228 -3.40 14.20 -33.24
N SER A 229 -2.58 13.32 -32.66
CA SER A 229 -3.03 12.35 -31.68
C SER A 229 -3.46 13.01 -30.34
N MET A 230 -2.79 14.10 -29.94
CA MET A 230 -3.17 14.90 -28.79
C MET A 230 -4.54 15.57 -28.97
N GLU A 231 -4.78 16.16 -30.15
CA GLU A 231 -6.09 16.78 -30.47
C GLU A 231 -7.21 15.75 -30.44
N LEU A 232 -6.96 14.52 -30.95
CA LEU A 232 -7.91 13.41 -30.85
C LEU A 232 -8.15 12.99 -29.41
N ALA A 233 -7.09 12.83 -28.61
CA ALA A 233 -7.19 12.43 -27.21
C ALA A 233 -7.99 13.46 -26.39
N VAL A 234 -7.66 14.75 -26.54
CA VAL A 234 -8.35 15.84 -25.84
C VAL A 234 -9.80 15.96 -26.30
N GLY A 235 -10.06 15.78 -27.61
CA GLY A 235 -11.43 15.84 -28.15
C GLY A 235 -12.31 14.65 -27.72
N ALA A 236 -11.73 13.50 -27.46
CA ALA A 236 -12.44 12.29 -27.00
C ALA A 236 -12.60 12.23 -25.47
N SER A 237 -11.68 12.84 -24.72
CA SER A 237 -11.72 12.86 -23.25
C SER A 237 -12.72 13.90 -22.74
N PRO A 238 -13.39 13.65 -21.61
CA PRO A 238 -14.18 14.67 -20.94
C PRO A 238 -13.28 15.82 -20.42
N GLU A 239 -13.90 16.96 -20.16
CA GLU A 239 -13.20 18.04 -19.44
C GLU A 239 -12.73 17.56 -18.06
N TRP A 240 -11.60 18.11 -17.60
CA TRP A 240 -11.10 17.83 -16.27
C TRP A 240 -12.07 18.34 -15.20
N ASP A 241 -12.53 17.42 -14.36
CA ASP A 241 -13.39 17.71 -13.21
C ASP A 241 -12.70 17.22 -11.93
N HIS A 242 -12.26 18.15 -11.09
CA HIS A 242 -11.57 17.87 -9.84
C HIS A 242 -12.45 17.11 -8.85
N GLU A 243 -13.74 17.43 -8.77
CA GLU A 243 -14.69 16.74 -7.88
C GLU A 243 -14.92 15.29 -8.35
N ALA A 244 -15.03 15.07 -9.66
CA ALA A 244 -15.11 13.72 -10.22
C ALA A 244 -13.84 12.91 -9.93
N PHE A 245 -12.65 13.53 -10.00
CA PHE A 245 -11.40 12.88 -9.60
C PHE A 245 -11.39 12.51 -8.10
N LEU A 246 -11.77 13.44 -7.22
CA LEU A 246 -11.84 13.19 -5.78
C LEU A 246 -12.85 12.08 -5.42
N ALA A 247 -13.90 11.93 -6.22
CA ALA A 247 -14.89 10.86 -6.09
C ALA A 247 -14.47 9.53 -6.76
N GLY A 248 -13.20 9.41 -7.24
CA GLY A 248 -12.70 8.22 -7.92
C GLY A 248 -13.39 7.92 -9.27
N LYS A 249 -13.95 8.94 -9.93
CA LYS A 249 -14.70 8.81 -11.20
C LYS A 249 -13.95 9.32 -12.42
N GLN A 250 -12.77 9.87 -12.25
CA GLN A 250 -11.91 10.38 -13.32
C GLN A 250 -10.44 10.24 -12.90
N THR A 251 -9.53 9.99 -13.83
CA THR A 251 -8.09 9.92 -13.55
C THR A 251 -7.30 10.86 -14.46
N PRO A 252 -6.40 11.71 -13.91
CA PRO A 252 -5.44 12.46 -14.69
C PRO A 252 -4.30 11.54 -15.13
N VAL A 253 -3.91 11.61 -16.41
CA VAL A 253 -2.87 10.75 -17.00
C VAL A 253 -1.65 11.58 -17.40
N PHE A 254 -0.49 11.14 -16.92
CA PHE A 254 0.81 11.73 -17.19
C PHE A 254 1.71 10.73 -17.90
N PHE A 255 2.52 11.19 -18.86
CA PHE A 255 3.49 10.38 -19.57
C PHE A 255 4.91 10.81 -19.21
N GLY A 256 5.86 9.84 -19.19
CA GLY A 256 7.25 10.17 -18.91
C GLY A 256 8.22 9.00 -18.88
N SER A 257 9.42 9.27 -18.36
CA SER A 257 10.49 8.28 -18.17
C SER A 257 11.16 8.52 -16.82
N GLY A 258 10.77 7.72 -15.82
CA GLY A 258 11.30 7.85 -14.45
C GLY A 258 12.82 7.67 -14.38
N VAL A 259 13.41 6.78 -15.19
CA VAL A 259 14.87 6.56 -15.20
C VAL A 259 15.63 7.80 -15.66
N ASN A 260 15.05 8.58 -16.58
CA ASN A 260 15.62 9.79 -17.13
C ASN A 260 15.16 11.08 -16.41
N ASN A 261 14.50 10.96 -15.26
CA ASN A 261 13.95 12.10 -14.51
C ASN A 261 12.86 12.91 -15.24
N PHE A 262 12.22 12.31 -16.25
CA PHE A 262 11.36 13.03 -17.17
C PHE A 262 9.88 12.78 -16.89
N GLY A 263 9.07 13.82 -16.83
CA GLY A 263 7.65 13.76 -16.45
C GLY A 263 7.41 13.58 -14.96
N VAL A 264 8.46 13.49 -14.15
CA VAL A 264 8.37 13.24 -12.69
C VAL A 264 7.91 14.48 -11.93
N MET A 265 8.34 15.68 -12.39
CA MET A 265 7.90 16.94 -11.77
C MET A 265 6.41 17.16 -11.94
N GLU A 266 5.89 16.90 -13.12
CA GLU A 266 4.47 17.02 -13.43
C GLU A 266 3.61 16.13 -12.51
N VAL A 267 4.10 14.92 -12.22
CA VAL A 267 3.45 14.03 -11.26
C VAL A 267 3.57 14.54 -9.83
N LEU A 268 4.76 15.04 -9.43
CA LEU A 268 4.97 15.59 -8.08
C LEU A 268 4.11 16.83 -7.84
N ASP A 269 4.00 17.72 -8.83
CA ASP A 269 3.08 18.85 -8.80
C ASP A 269 1.62 18.41 -8.72
N ALA A 270 1.23 17.39 -9.49
CA ALA A 270 -0.13 16.83 -9.45
C ALA A 270 -0.47 16.23 -8.08
N LEU A 271 0.47 15.56 -7.43
CA LEU A 271 0.29 15.02 -6.07
C LEU A 271 0.04 16.12 -5.03
N VAL A 272 0.55 17.32 -5.23
CA VAL A 272 0.30 18.48 -4.37
C VAL A 272 -1.00 19.18 -4.76
N ASP A 273 -1.18 19.47 -6.06
CA ASP A 273 -2.24 20.33 -6.56
C ASP A 273 -3.59 19.60 -6.67
N LEU A 274 -3.59 18.30 -6.99
CA LEU A 274 -4.80 17.53 -7.28
C LEU A 274 -5.18 16.54 -6.17
N ALA A 275 -4.20 15.87 -5.53
CA ALA A 275 -4.52 14.86 -4.53
C ALA A 275 -5.23 15.49 -3.30
N PRO A 276 -6.16 14.76 -2.66
CA PRO A 276 -6.91 15.28 -1.54
C PRO A 276 -6.02 15.51 -0.30
N SER A 277 -6.40 16.47 0.52
CA SER A 277 -6.00 16.51 1.93
C SER A 277 -6.56 15.29 2.67
N PRO A 278 -6.16 15.04 3.93
CA PRO A 278 -6.69 13.90 4.69
C PRO A 278 -8.22 13.84 4.67
N GLN A 279 -8.73 12.63 4.38
CA GLN A 279 -10.16 12.39 4.21
C GLN A 279 -10.78 11.82 5.49
N PRO A 280 -12.09 12.05 5.73
CA PRO A 280 -12.83 11.47 6.83
C PRO A 280 -12.75 9.94 6.84
N ARG A 281 -12.81 9.34 8.06
CA ARG A 281 -12.73 7.88 8.23
C ARG A 281 -13.89 7.35 9.05
N THR A 282 -14.46 6.25 8.58
CA THR A 282 -15.57 5.58 9.25
C THR A 282 -15.08 4.85 10.49
N SER A 283 -15.72 5.12 11.61
CA SER A 283 -15.59 4.38 12.87
C SER A 283 -16.90 3.65 13.16
N SER A 284 -16.81 2.40 13.56
CA SER A 284 -17.95 1.60 14.02
C SER A 284 -17.68 1.07 15.42
N LEU A 285 -18.55 1.37 16.37
CA LEU A 285 -18.43 0.89 17.74
C LEU A 285 -19.72 0.18 18.14
N MET A 286 -19.59 -0.97 18.80
CA MET A 286 -20.74 -1.68 19.37
C MET A 286 -21.19 -1.03 20.68
N VAL A 287 -22.35 -0.40 20.66
CA VAL A 287 -23.00 0.18 21.85
C VAL A 287 -24.31 -0.57 22.07
N ASN A 288 -24.48 -1.19 23.24
CA ASN A 288 -25.68 -1.98 23.57
C ASN A 288 -26.02 -3.05 22.52
N ARG A 289 -24.99 -3.72 21.95
CA ARG A 289 -25.09 -4.74 20.88
C ARG A 289 -25.61 -4.20 19.53
N GLN A 290 -25.62 -2.89 19.34
CA GLN A 290 -25.92 -2.27 18.05
C GLN A 290 -24.69 -1.52 17.53
N PRO A 291 -24.34 -1.64 16.23
CA PRO A 291 -23.25 -0.88 15.65
C PRO A 291 -23.65 0.60 15.56
N VAL A 292 -22.85 1.47 16.18
CA VAL A 292 -22.95 2.92 16.00
C VAL A 292 -21.83 3.33 15.05
N VAL A 293 -22.23 3.76 13.87
CA VAL A 293 -21.30 4.25 12.83
C VAL A 293 -21.16 5.76 13.00
N LYS A 294 -19.91 6.22 13.07
CA LYS A 294 -19.56 7.65 13.15
C LYS A 294 -18.44 7.93 12.15
N GLU A 295 -18.57 9.02 11.44
CA GLU A 295 -17.51 9.56 10.59
C GLU A 295 -16.60 10.47 11.44
N ILE A 296 -15.30 10.19 11.44
CA ILE A 296 -14.27 10.94 12.15
C ILE A 296 -13.65 11.91 11.16
N GLN A 297 -13.78 13.19 11.44
CA GLN A 297 -13.22 14.24 10.59
C GLN A 297 -11.75 14.46 10.91
N PRO A 298 -10.89 14.71 9.89
CA PRO A 298 -9.48 15.04 10.13
C PRO A 298 -9.29 16.26 11.04
N GLU A 299 -10.25 17.17 11.05
CA GLU A 299 -10.29 18.40 11.84
C GLU A 299 -10.76 18.21 13.28
N ASP A 300 -11.19 17.00 13.67
CA ASP A 300 -11.57 16.71 15.06
C ASP A 300 -10.36 16.89 15.99
N ASP A 301 -10.55 17.54 17.15
CA ASP A 301 -9.46 17.89 18.08
C ASP A 301 -8.83 16.66 18.77
N ASN A 302 -9.59 15.57 18.93
CA ASN A 302 -9.14 14.37 19.63
C ASN A 302 -8.24 13.52 18.74
N PHE A 303 -7.12 13.07 19.30
CA PHE A 303 -6.23 12.16 18.62
C PHE A 303 -6.92 10.83 18.34
N SER A 304 -6.88 10.41 17.08
CA SER A 304 -7.25 9.06 16.69
C SER A 304 -6.38 8.57 15.54
N GLY A 305 -6.13 7.26 15.49
CA GLY A 305 -5.35 6.65 14.42
C GLY A 305 -5.57 5.15 14.33
N VAL A 306 -5.24 4.58 13.19
CA VAL A 306 -5.32 3.14 12.91
C VAL A 306 -3.96 2.56 12.61
N VAL A 307 -3.66 1.42 13.22
CA VAL A 307 -2.45 0.64 12.96
C VAL A 307 -2.65 -0.15 11.68
N PHE A 308 -2.01 0.25 10.60
CA PHE A 308 -2.12 -0.46 9.31
C PHE A 308 -0.92 -1.37 9.02
N LYS A 309 0.17 -1.21 9.76
CA LYS A 309 1.39 -2.03 9.63
C LYS A 309 2.08 -2.18 10.99
N VAL A 310 2.61 -3.37 11.25
CA VAL A 310 3.52 -3.64 12.37
C VAL A 310 4.77 -4.29 11.78
N GLN A 311 5.92 -3.90 12.27
CA GLN A 311 7.19 -4.43 11.79
C GLN A 311 8.17 -4.63 12.95
N ALA A 312 8.70 -5.85 13.06
CA ALA A 312 9.73 -6.20 14.04
C ALA A 312 11.13 -6.16 13.40
N ASN A 313 12.15 -6.01 14.23
CA ASN A 313 13.56 -6.21 13.88
C ASN A 313 14.05 -5.36 12.67
N MET A 314 13.55 -4.12 12.53
CA MET A 314 14.03 -3.20 11.49
C MET A 314 15.51 -2.83 11.69
N ASP A 315 16.00 -2.88 12.93
CA ASP A 315 17.43 -2.76 13.27
C ASP A 315 17.92 -4.10 13.82
N ALA A 316 18.92 -4.68 13.18
CA ALA A 316 19.50 -5.96 13.60
C ALA A 316 20.09 -5.92 15.04
N ASN A 317 20.45 -4.74 15.53
CA ASN A 317 21.01 -4.52 16.87
C ASN A 317 19.93 -4.28 17.94
N HIS A 318 18.72 -3.92 17.55
CA HIS A 318 17.60 -3.62 18.43
C HIS A 318 16.39 -4.47 18.07
N ARG A 319 15.98 -5.34 19.00
CA ARG A 319 14.75 -6.16 18.86
C ARG A 319 13.51 -5.34 19.19
N ASP A 320 13.35 -4.19 18.54
CA ASP A 320 12.19 -3.33 18.68
C ASP A 320 11.13 -3.65 17.62
N ARG A 321 9.89 -3.39 17.98
CA ARG A 321 8.73 -3.48 17.10
C ARG A 321 8.17 -2.09 16.90
N ILE A 322 7.88 -1.75 15.67
CA ILE A 322 7.27 -0.48 15.32
C ILE A 322 5.87 -0.74 14.78
N ALA A 323 4.89 -0.09 15.41
CA ALA A 323 3.55 0.00 14.88
C ALA A 323 3.43 1.29 14.06
N PHE A 324 3.07 1.17 12.79
CA PHE A 324 2.82 2.30 11.90
C PHE A 324 1.35 2.69 12.01
N VAL A 325 1.13 3.92 12.42
CA VAL A 325 -0.20 4.47 12.69
C VAL A 325 -0.51 5.57 11.69
N ARG A 326 -1.58 5.40 10.94
CA ARG A 326 -2.18 6.48 10.16
C ARG A 326 -3.03 7.33 11.11
N MET A 327 -2.67 8.58 11.31
CA MET A 327 -3.47 9.52 12.07
C MET A 327 -4.72 9.91 11.28
N ALA A 328 -5.89 9.69 11.89
CA ALA A 328 -7.19 10.01 11.30
C ALA A 328 -7.69 11.38 11.75
N SER A 329 -7.42 11.77 13.00
CA SER A 329 -7.80 13.07 13.58
C SER A 329 -6.83 13.49 14.68
N GLY A 330 -6.90 14.74 15.07
CA GLY A 330 -6.18 15.30 16.20
C GLY A 330 -4.69 15.56 15.92
N LYS A 331 -4.01 15.98 16.97
CA LYS A 331 -2.58 16.28 16.99
C LYS A 331 -1.89 15.34 17.96
N TYR A 332 -0.76 14.78 17.55
CA TYR A 332 0.16 14.09 18.45
C TYR A 332 1.20 15.06 18.99
N THR A 333 1.49 14.94 20.29
CA THR A 333 2.64 15.59 20.95
C THR A 333 3.33 14.60 21.90
N PRO A 334 4.66 14.72 22.11
CA PRO A 334 5.38 13.84 23.03
C PRO A 334 4.77 13.81 24.44
N GLY A 335 4.73 12.62 25.03
CA GLY A 335 4.19 12.41 26.37
C GLY A 335 2.68 12.20 26.44
N MET A 336 1.96 12.24 25.32
CA MET A 336 0.51 11.94 25.32
C MET A 336 0.25 10.51 25.81
N LYS A 337 -0.84 10.40 26.58
CA LYS A 337 -1.40 9.13 27.01
C LYS A 337 -2.40 8.68 25.95
N LEU A 338 -2.11 7.57 25.31
CA LEU A 338 -2.95 6.99 24.30
C LEU A 338 -3.56 5.67 24.80
N LYS A 339 -4.63 5.23 24.18
CA LYS A 339 -5.33 4.00 24.53
C LYS A 339 -5.51 3.13 23.30
N VAL A 340 -5.17 1.85 23.42
CA VAL A 340 -5.49 0.83 22.42
C VAL A 340 -6.91 0.34 22.67
N GLN A 341 -7.84 0.62 21.77
CA GLN A 341 -9.27 0.37 22.00
C GLN A 341 -9.61 -1.10 22.24
N ARG A 342 -9.00 -2.03 21.46
CA ARG A 342 -9.23 -3.48 21.60
C ARG A 342 -8.92 -4.00 23.00
N THR A 343 -7.83 -3.57 23.61
CA THR A 343 -7.37 -4.07 24.92
C THR A 343 -7.72 -3.15 26.08
N ALA A 344 -8.22 -1.96 25.79
CA ALA A 344 -8.45 -0.87 26.75
C ALA A 344 -7.19 -0.46 27.53
N LYS A 345 -5.99 -0.90 27.11
CA LYS A 345 -4.73 -0.60 27.78
C LYS A 345 -4.20 0.77 27.39
N GLU A 346 -3.66 1.49 28.37
CA GLU A 346 -2.94 2.74 28.15
C GLU A 346 -1.59 2.44 27.45
N LEU A 347 -1.28 3.23 26.43
CA LEU A 347 -0.03 3.24 25.71
C LEU A 347 0.63 4.62 25.91
N ARG A 348 1.88 4.62 26.35
CA ARG A 348 2.70 5.83 26.41
C ARG A 348 3.87 5.63 25.45
N PRO A 349 3.80 6.16 24.23
CA PRO A 349 4.90 6.04 23.30
C PRO A 349 6.16 6.72 23.86
N THR A 350 7.22 5.98 24.04
CA THR A 350 8.53 6.51 24.50
C THR A 350 9.36 7.07 23.37
N SER A 351 9.13 6.56 22.16
CA SER A 351 9.76 7.02 20.93
C SER A 351 8.72 6.98 19.82
N VAL A 352 8.41 8.15 19.28
CA VAL A 352 7.58 8.29 18.09
C VAL A 352 8.47 8.82 16.97
N VAL A 353 8.41 8.17 15.85
CA VAL A 353 9.28 8.46 14.72
C VAL A 353 8.47 8.66 13.44
N THR A 354 8.97 9.52 12.59
CA THR A 354 8.63 9.57 11.18
C THR A 354 9.75 8.95 10.37
N PHE A 355 9.51 8.70 9.11
CA PHE A 355 10.43 7.95 8.26
C PHE A 355 10.88 8.82 7.09
N LEU A 356 12.03 9.46 7.23
CA LEU A 356 12.68 10.16 6.13
C LEU A 356 13.60 9.18 5.40
N SER A 357 13.08 8.57 4.32
CA SER A 357 13.78 7.49 3.63
C SER A 357 14.06 6.30 4.58
N GLN A 358 15.31 5.92 4.80
CA GLN A 358 15.70 4.87 5.75
C GLN A 358 15.98 5.39 7.17
N ARG A 359 15.93 6.70 7.38
CA ARG A 359 16.23 7.30 8.68
C ARG A 359 14.95 7.48 9.48
N ARG A 360 15.05 7.17 10.77
CA ARG A 360 14.02 7.45 11.77
C ARG A 360 14.32 8.81 12.37
N GLU A 361 13.36 9.71 12.31
CA GLU A 361 13.47 11.00 12.96
C GLU A 361 12.44 11.10 14.07
N ALA A 362 12.84 11.61 15.23
CA ALA A 362 11.91 11.84 16.33
C ALA A 362 10.86 12.86 15.93
N VAL A 363 9.62 12.62 16.32
CA VAL A 363 8.50 13.48 16.00
C VAL A 363 8.16 14.35 17.19
N ASP A 364 8.27 15.66 17.02
CA ASP A 364 7.82 16.64 18.02
C ASP A 364 6.31 16.90 17.89
N GLU A 365 5.78 16.90 16.69
CA GLU A 365 4.37 17.10 16.39
C GLU A 365 3.96 16.32 15.13
N ALA A 366 2.78 15.70 15.17
CA ALA A 366 2.15 15.11 13.99
C ALA A 366 0.66 15.44 13.97
N TYR A 367 0.07 15.43 12.78
CA TYR A 367 -1.29 15.87 12.54
C TYR A 367 -2.08 14.83 11.74
N ALA A 368 -3.39 14.97 11.70
CA ALA A 368 -4.23 14.12 10.86
C ALA A 368 -3.65 14.07 9.43
N GLY A 369 -3.55 12.87 8.88
CA GLY A 369 -2.88 12.62 7.61
C GLY A 369 -1.47 12.07 7.73
N ASP A 370 -0.73 12.36 8.81
CA ASP A 370 0.61 11.83 9.00
C ASP A 370 0.62 10.33 9.31
N ILE A 371 1.74 9.71 8.99
CA ILE A 371 2.05 8.34 9.41
C ILE A 371 3.19 8.39 10.40
N ILE A 372 2.93 7.91 11.61
CA ILE A 372 3.91 7.88 12.69
C ILE A 372 4.17 6.44 13.12
N GLY A 373 5.40 6.18 13.54
CA GLY A 373 5.83 4.89 14.08
C GLY A 373 5.94 4.93 15.58
N PHE A 374 5.26 4.02 16.26
CA PHE A 374 5.42 3.84 17.72
C PHE A 374 6.27 2.62 17.99
N THR A 375 7.35 2.79 18.77
CA THR A 375 8.07 1.65 19.32
C THR A 375 7.19 0.95 20.36
N THR A 376 6.95 -0.35 20.18
CA THR A 376 6.11 -1.15 21.06
C THR A 376 6.86 -2.40 21.54
N HIS A 377 6.54 -2.85 22.75
CA HIS A 377 7.03 -4.13 23.31
C HIS A 377 5.98 -5.26 23.18
N GLY A 378 4.99 -5.09 22.32
CA GLY A 378 3.85 -5.98 22.11
C GLY A 378 2.51 -5.35 22.55
N GLY A 379 1.43 -6.08 22.31
CA GLY A 379 0.05 -5.64 22.67
C GLY A 379 -0.63 -4.74 21.66
N VAL A 380 0.08 -4.28 20.63
CA VAL A 380 -0.46 -3.55 19.47
C VAL A 380 -0.45 -4.48 18.27
N GLN A 381 -1.54 -4.55 17.55
CA GLN A 381 -1.74 -5.43 16.39
C GLN A 381 -2.24 -4.63 15.18
N LEU A 382 -2.12 -5.24 14.00
CA LEU A 382 -2.73 -4.72 12.77
C LEU A 382 -4.22 -4.47 12.97
N GLY A 383 -4.72 -3.30 12.55
CA GLY A 383 -6.12 -2.90 12.69
C GLY A 383 -6.48 -2.28 14.05
N ASP A 384 -5.57 -2.26 15.01
CA ASP A 384 -5.85 -1.59 16.29
C ASP A 384 -6.13 -0.10 16.09
N THR A 385 -7.17 0.36 16.75
CA THR A 385 -7.47 1.79 16.86
C THR A 385 -6.82 2.34 18.10
N ILE A 386 -6.10 3.44 17.95
CA ILE A 386 -5.42 4.16 19.03
C ILE A 386 -6.05 5.55 19.19
N THR A 387 -6.41 5.93 20.40
CA THR A 387 -7.06 7.22 20.70
C THR A 387 -6.48 7.84 21.98
N ASP A 388 -6.77 9.11 22.21
CA ASP A 388 -6.50 9.82 23.47
C ASP A 388 -7.55 9.58 24.57
N GLY A 389 -8.43 8.60 24.38
CA GLY A 389 -9.50 8.23 25.30
C GLY A 389 -10.89 8.18 24.66
N ALA A 390 -11.04 8.73 23.46
CA ALA A 390 -12.30 8.62 22.72
C ALA A 390 -12.66 7.15 22.45
N SER A 391 -13.93 6.82 22.62
CA SER A 391 -14.43 5.46 22.34
C SER A 391 -14.85 5.38 20.87
N LEU A 392 -13.99 4.82 20.04
CA LEU A 392 -14.20 4.61 18.60
C LEU A 392 -13.36 3.43 18.09
N GLN A 393 -13.78 2.81 16.99
CA GLN A 393 -13.07 1.70 16.36
C GLN A 393 -13.11 1.88 14.85
N PHE A 394 -11.94 2.04 14.23
CA PHE A 394 -11.85 2.08 12.77
C PHE A 394 -12.07 0.69 12.17
N THR A 395 -12.69 0.66 11.01
CA THR A 395 -13.04 -0.55 10.24
C THR A 395 -12.36 -0.54 8.87
N GLY A 396 -12.49 -1.65 8.13
CA GLY A 396 -12.08 -1.72 6.75
C GLY A 396 -10.64 -2.17 6.50
N LEU A 397 -9.91 -2.68 7.54
CA LEU A 397 -8.61 -3.34 7.33
C LEU A 397 -8.83 -4.84 7.08
N PRO A 398 -8.66 -5.34 5.84
CA PRO A 398 -9.00 -6.71 5.49
C PRO A 398 -7.89 -7.69 5.86
N PHE A 399 -8.30 -8.91 6.27
CA PHE A 399 -7.47 -10.10 6.36
C PHE A 399 -8.10 -11.18 5.49
N PHE A 400 -7.42 -11.54 4.40
CA PHE A 400 -7.92 -12.52 3.44
C PHE A 400 -7.60 -13.94 3.88
N ALA A 401 -8.48 -14.89 3.55
CA ALA A 401 -8.18 -16.29 3.78
C ALA A 401 -7.03 -16.74 2.87
N PRO A 402 -6.05 -17.50 3.39
CA PRO A 402 -4.92 -17.94 2.60
C PRO A 402 -5.32 -18.99 1.56
N GLU A 403 -4.58 -19.00 0.44
CA GLU A 403 -4.77 -19.93 -0.68
C GLU A 403 -3.80 -21.13 -0.65
N LEU A 404 -2.68 -20.98 0.07
CA LEU A 404 -1.64 -22.00 0.19
C LEU A 404 -1.35 -22.31 1.65
N PHE A 405 -1.07 -23.57 1.95
CA PHE A 405 -0.76 -24.03 3.30
C PHE A 405 0.47 -24.91 3.35
N MET A 406 1.29 -24.71 4.39
CA MET A 406 2.43 -25.57 4.70
C MET A 406 2.51 -25.85 6.20
N THR A 407 3.00 -27.03 6.55
CA THR A 407 3.31 -27.43 7.92
C THR A 407 4.72 -27.00 8.28
N VAL A 408 4.89 -26.43 9.48
CA VAL A 408 6.20 -26.01 10.01
C VAL A 408 6.82 -27.12 10.83
N LEU A 409 7.99 -27.59 10.41
CA LEU A 409 8.78 -28.58 11.14
C LEU A 409 10.12 -27.95 11.57
N LEU A 410 10.36 -27.95 12.87
CA LEU A 410 11.59 -27.42 13.44
C LEU A 410 12.71 -28.46 13.33
N LYS A 411 13.85 -28.11 12.73
CA LYS A 411 15.00 -29.01 12.60
C LYS A 411 15.70 -29.29 13.94
N ASN A 412 15.75 -28.28 14.81
CA ASN A 412 16.37 -28.43 16.14
C ASN A 412 15.32 -28.20 17.24
N PRO A 413 14.86 -29.26 17.94
CA PRO A 413 13.84 -29.17 18.98
C PRO A 413 14.16 -28.20 20.12
N LEU A 414 15.44 -27.91 20.37
CA LEU A 414 15.87 -26.97 21.41
C LEU A 414 15.49 -25.51 21.09
N ARG A 415 15.10 -25.21 19.85
CA ARG A 415 14.69 -23.88 19.38
C ARG A 415 13.18 -23.67 19.35
N THR A 416 12.39 -24.49 20.03
CA THR A 416 10.92 -24.41 20.04
C THR A 416 10.40 -23.05 20.50
N LYS A 417 11.01 -22.44 21.54
CA LYS A 417 10.61 -21.10 22.02
C LYS A 417 10.87 -20.02 20.99
N GLN A 418 12.02 -20.07 20.31
CA GLN A 418 12.40 -19.16 19.24
C GLN A 418 11.44 -19.27 18.05
N LEU A 419 11.08 -20.49 17.66
CA LEU A 419 10.07 -20.72 16.62
C LEU A 419 8.71 -20.13 17.01
N GLN A 420 8.23 -20.40 18.21
CA GLN A 420 6.95 -19.87 18.68
C GLN A 420 6.95 -18.34 18.70
N GLN A 421 8.03 -17.74 19.20
CA GLN A 421 8.19 -16.29 19.19
C GLN A 421 8.24 -15.72 17.76
N GLY A 422 9.03 -16.33 16.88
CA GLY A 422 9.14 -15.90 15.47
C GLY A 422 7.81 -16.00 14.75
N LEU A 423 7.10 -17.11 14.86
CA LEU A 423 5.80 -17.29 14.24
C LEU A 423 4.74 -16.31 14.79
N ALA A 424 4.73 -16.07 16.10
CA ALA A 424 3.83 -15.08 16.69
C ALA A 424 4.09 -13.68 16.14
N GLN A 425 5.36 -13.25 16.09
CA GLN A 425 5.73 -11.92 15.62
C GLN A 425 5.50 -11.74 14.11
N LEU A 426 5.89 -12.72 13.29
CA LEU A 426 5.66 -12.69 11.85
C LEU A 426 4.16 -12.74 11.50
N GLY A 427 3.36 -13.46 12.31
CA GLY A 427 1.90 -13.45 12.19
C GLY A 427 1.26 -12.11 12.57
N GLU A 428 1.76 -11.46 13.63
CA GLU A 428 1.31 -10.13 14.06
C GLU A 428 1.69 -9.02 13.08
N GLU A 429 2.82 -9.18 12.35
CA GLU A 429 3.20 -8.31 11.23
C GLU A 429 2.30 -8.53 9.99
N GLY A 430 1.62 -9.67 9.92
CA GLY A 430 0.87 -10.09 8.72
C GLY A 430 1.77 -10.54 7.57
N ALA A 431 3.04 -10.88 7.83
CA ALA A 431 3.95 -11.45 6.84
C ALA A 431 3.51 -12.85 6.41
N ILE A 432 2.86 -13.58 7.31
CA ILE A 432 2.29 -14.91 7.12
C ILE A 432 1.10 -15.09 8.06
N GLN A 433 0.14 -15.91 7.69
CA GLN A 433 -0.92 -16.33 8.60
C GLN A 433 -0.53 -17.61 9.32
N VAL A 434 -0.72 -17.66 10.63
CA VAL A 434 -0.36 -18.80 11.47
C VAL A 434 -1.62 -19.42 12.05
N PHE A 435 -1.79 -20.73 11.83
CA PHE A 435 -2.93 -21.49 12.35
C PHE A 435 -2.45 -22.56 13.30
N ARG A 436 -3.10 -22.66 14.44
CA ARG A 436 -2.88 -23.69 15.45
C ARG A 436 -4.04 -24.69 15.43
N PRO A 437 -3.84 -25.92 14.97
CA PRO A 437 -4.89 -26.93 15.00
C PRO A 437 -5.39 -27.17 16.43
N GLU A 438 -6.72 -27.22 16.65
CA GLU A 438 -7.29 -27.42 17.98
C GLU A 438 -6.99 -28.81 18.58
N MET A 439 -6.88 -29.82 17.74
CA MET A 439 -6.48 -31.16 18.17
C MET A 439 -4.98 -31.28 18.48
N GLY A 440 -4.24 -30.19 18.42
CA GLY A 440 -2.79 -30.22 18.55
C GLY A 440 -2.06 -30.62 17.27
N GLY A 441 -0.73 -30.70 17.33
CA GLY A 441 0.12 -31.00 16.19
C GLY A 441 1.01 -29.85 15.77
N ALA A 442 1.59 -29.97 14.59
CA ALA A 442 2.45 -28.92 14.03
C ALA A 442 1.64 -27.68 13.62
N MET A 443 2.22 -26.50 13.78
CA MET A 443 1.62 -25.26 13.31
C MET A 443 1.57 -25.25 11.78
N LEU A 444 0.52 -24.63 11.25
CA LEU A 444 0.32 -24.44 9.83
C LEU A 444 0.56 -22.98 9.48
N LEU A 445 1.23 -22.76 8.36
CA LEU A 445 1.38 -21.45 7.75
C LEU A 445 0.42 -21.34 6.57
N GLY A 446 -0.30 -20.23 6.50
CA GLY A 446 -1.16 -19.89 5.38
C GLY A 446 -0.61 -18.67 4.65
N ALA A 447 -0.58 -18.71 3.32
CA ALA A 447 -0.07 -17.65 2.46
C ALA A 447 -0.96 -17.45 1.23
N ILE A 448 -0.81 -16.27 0.60
CA ILE A 448 -1.39 -15.98 -0.73
C ILE A 448 -0.48 -16.52 -1.84
N GLY A 449 0.83 -16.51 -1.60
CA GLY A 449 1.81 -16.94 -2.59
C GLY A 449 3.03 -17.65 -2.01
N GLN A 450 3.75 -18.35 -2.88
CA GLN A 450 4.89 -19.21 -2.50
C GLN A 450 6.06 -18.42 -1.90
N LEU A 451 6.32 -17.21 -2.39
CA LEU A 451 7.43 -16.39 -1.91
C LEU A 451 7.28 -15.99 -0.44
N GLN A 452 6.06 -15.89 0.09
CA GLN A 452 5.85 -15.59 1.51
C GLN A 452 6.46 -16.69 2.40
N PHE A 453 6.35 -17.96 2.01
CA PHE A 453 6.97 -19.06 2.76
C PHE A 453 8.50 -18.99 2.75
N GLU A 454 9.10 -18.64 1.60
CA GLU A 454 10.56 -18.50 1.48
C GLU A 454 11.07 -17.35 2.36
N VAL A 455 10.36 -16.21 2.33
CA VAL A 455 10.67 -15.05 3.18
C VAL A 455 10.57 -15.40 4.65
N VAL A 456 9.50 -16.06 5.07
CA VAL A 456 9.29 -16.47 6.46
C VAL A 456 10.33 -17.47 6.92
N GLN A 457 10.68 -18.47 6.10
CA GLN A 457 11.72 -19.44 6.40
C GLN A 457 13.08 -18.74 6.58
N HIS A 458 13.43 -17.82 5.69
CA HIS A 458 14.65 -17.02 5.79
C HIS A 458 14.66 -16.18 7.06
N ARG A 459 13.59 -15.45 7.37
CA ARG A 459 13.48 -14.60 8.56
C ARG A 459 13.50 -15.40 9.87
N LEU A 460 12.82 -16.56 9.94
CA LEU A 460 12.88 -17.43 11.10
C LEU A 460 14.32 -17.88 11.42
N LYS A 461 15.09 -18.18 10.37
CA LYS A 461 16.49 -18.55 10.54
C LYS A 461 17.37 -17.36 10.90
N ALA A 462 17.27 -16.24 10.18
CA ALA A 462 18.16 -15.09 10.33
C ALA A 462 17.87 -14.27 11.61
N GLU A 463 16.59 -14.06 11.95
CA GLU A 463 16.19 -13.17 13.04
C GLU A 463 15.95 -13.92 14.35
N TYR A 464 15.51 -15.18 14.31
CA TYR A 464 15.09 -15.95 15.47
C TYR A 464 15.95 -17.17 15.76
N ASP A 465 16.95 -17.46 14.91
CA ASP A 465 17.80 -18.66 15.03
C ASP A 465 16.95 -19.98 15.06
N ALA A 466 15.85 -19.98 14.32
CA ALA A 466 14.94 -21.10 14.19
C ALA A 466 14.97 -21.64 12.76
N ASP A 467 15.83 -22.64 12.51
CA ASP A 467 15.90 -23.31 11.20
C ASP A 467 14.73 -24.30 11.07
N VAL A 468 13.87 -24.06 10.10
CA VAL A 468 12.65 -24.85 9.86
C VAL A 468 12.67 -25.49 8.47
N ARG A 469 11.93 -26.59 8.34
CA ARG A 469 11.52 -27.19 7.08
C ARG A 469 10.03 -26.98 6.91
N LEU A 470 9.61 -26.54 5.75
CA LEU A 470 8.22 -26.41 5.39
C LEU A 470 7.81 -27.60 4.53
N GLU A 471 6.74 -28.26 4.91
CA GLU A 471 6.21 -29.42 4.19
C GLU A 471 4.77 -29.16 3.74
N GLY A 472 4.43 -29.67 2.56
CA GLY A 472 3.05 -29.60 2.06
C GLY A 472 2.08 -30.30 3.01
N CYS A 473 0.87 -29.78 3.11
CA CYS A 473 -0.22 -30.39 3.86
C CYS A 473 -1.46 -30.58 2.99
N GLN A 474 -2.48 -31.21 3.53
CA GLN A 474 -3.71 -31.50 2.77
C GLN A 474 -4.64 -30.30 2.59
N TYR A 475 -4.39 -29.19 3.30
CA TYR A 475 -5.30 -28.05 3.28
C TYR A 475 -4.97 -27.10 2.12
N THR A 476 -6.02 -26.63 1.46
CA THR A 476 -5.94 -25.69 0.31
C THR A 476 -6.69 -24.39 0.57
N GLY A 477 -7.26 -24.22 1.76
CA GLY A 477 -7.97 -23.01 2.12
C GLY A 477 -8.40 -22.99 3.58
N ALA A 478 -8.79 -21.80 4.03
CA ALA A 478 -9.41 -21.59 5.34
C ALA A 478 -10.66 -20.72 5.19
N ARG A 479 -11.57 -20.83 6.15
CA ARG A 479 -12.69 -19.90 6.35
C ARG A 479 -12.84 -19.63 7.83
N TRP A 480 -12.89 -18.37 8.21
CA TRP A 480 -13.32 -18.04 9.57
C TRP A 480 -14.79 -18.35 9.70
N ILE A 481 -15.19 -18.82 10.88
CA ILE A 481 -16.55 -19.29 11.09
C ILE A 481 -17.24 -18.55 12.22
N THR A 482 -18.53 -18.29 12.01
CA THR A 482 -19.46 -17.82 13.04
C THR A 482 -20.72 -18.68 13.00
N ALA A 483 -21.53 -18.61 14.03
CA ALA A 483 -22.81 -19.30 14.10
C ALA A 483 -23.86 -18.40 14.75
N ASP A 484 -25.14 -18.67 14.49
CA ASP A 484 -26.24 -17.95 15.09
C ASP A 484 -26.28 -18.12 16.62
N THR A 485 -25.88 -19.30 17.09
CA THR A 485 -25.79 -19.62 18.51
C THR A 485 -24.50 -20.35 18.90
N PRO A 486 -24.02 -20.20 20.15
CA PRO A 486 -22.87 -20.95 20.64
C PRO A 486 -23.06 -22.48 20.65
N ALA A 487 -24.31 -22.99 20.69
CA ALA A 487 -24.60 -24.41 20.62
C ALA A 487 -24.30 -24.96 19.22
N GLU A 488 -24.77 -24.28 18.18
CA GLU A 488 -24.53 -24.64 16.78
C GLU A 488 -23.04 -24.63 16.43
N LEU A 489 -22.29 -23.64 16.95
CA LEU A 489 -20.86 -23.60 16.78
C LEU A 489 -20.16 -24.82 17.42
N ARG A 490 -20.59 -25.23 18.64
CA ARG A 490 -20.06 -26.42 19.30
C ARG A 490 -20.38 -27.69 18.53
N ASP A 491 -21.61 -27.82 18.03
CA ASP A 491 -22.02 -29.00 17.25
C ASP A 491 -21.19 -29.12 15.97
N PHE A 492 -20.92 -28.01 15.31
CA PHE A 492 -20.07 -27.97 14.13
C PHE A 492 -18.60 -28.31 14.45
N THR A 493 -18.03 -27.76 15.51
CA THR A 493 -16.64 -28.03 15.90
C THR A 493 -16.48 -29.50 16.31
N ASN A 494 -17.47 -30.08 16.99
CA ASN A 494 -17.49 -31.50 17.33
C ASN A 494 -17.62 -32.43 16.09
N ALA A 495 -18.31 -31.96 15.04
CA ALA A 495 -18.45 -32.73 13.79
C ALA A 495 -17.17 -32.71 12.94
N TYR A 496 -16.35 -31.65 13.04
CA TYR A 496 -15.14 -31.49 12.24
C TYR A 496 -13.89 -31.13 13.08
N PRO A 497 -13.58 -31.85 14.18
CA PRO A 497 -12.52 -31.41 15.11
C PRO A 497 -11.14 -31.33 14.46
N ALA A 498 -10.82 -32.25 13.52
CA ALA A 498 -9.54 -32.26 12.81
C ALA A 498 -9.35 -31.12 11.81
N ARG A 499 -10.43 -30.38 11.51
CA ARG A 499 -10.41 -29.22 10.58
C ARG A 499 -10.50 -27.89 11.30
N MET A 500 -10.54 -27.88 12.63
CA MET A 500 -10.58 -26.66 13.43
C MET A 500 -9.19 -26.18 13.75
N ALA A 501 -8.97 -24.89 13.59
CA ALA A 501 -7.73 -24.22 13.96
C ALA A 501 -8.01 -22.81 14.47
N MET A 502 -7.15 -22.31 15.37
CA MET A 502 -7.13 -20.92 15.81
C MET A 502 -6.08 -20.16 15.03
N ASP A 503 -6.43 -18.99 14.51
CA ASP A 503 -5.46 -18.07 13.91
C ASP A 503 -4.63 -17.32 14.98
N ALA A 504 -3.70 -16.45 14.53
CA ALA A 504 -2.86 -15.67 15.44
C ALA A 504 -3.65 -14.70 16.34
N ALA A 505 -4.86 -14.31 15.93
CA ALA A 505 -5.77 -13.47 16.71
C ALA A 505 -6.72 -14.26 17.62
N ASN A 506 -6.55 -15.59 17.70
CA ASN A 506 -7.45 -16.53 18.37
C ASN A 506 -8.88 -16.55 17.80
N THR A 507 -9.01 -16.30 16.51
CA THR A 507 -10.29 -16.47 15.79
C THR A 507 -10.37 -17.87 15.22
N LEU A 508 -11.52 -18.52 15.39
CA LEU A 508 -11.74 -19.89 14.95
C LEU A 508 -11.87 -19.96 13.43
N ALA A 509 -11.14 -20.88 12.83
CA ALA A 509 -11.14 -21.13 11.40
C ALA A 509 -11.38 -22.60 11.07
N TYR A 510 -12.14 -22.85 10.01
CA TYR A 510 -12.32 -24.14 9.37
C TYR A 510 -11.32 -24.30 8.23
N LEU A 511 -10.48 -25.33 8.29
CA LEU A 511 -9.51 -25.68 7.27
C LEU A 511 -10.14 -26.63 6.25
N CYS A 512 -10.10 -26.26 4.97
CA CYS A 512 -10.69 -27.08 3.90
C CYS A 512 -9.62 -27.66 2.97
N THR A 513 -9.88 -28.85 2.43
CA THR A 513 -9.02 -29.54 1.46
C THR A 513 -9.44 -29.23 0.02
N SER A 514 -10.65 -28.68 -0.13
CA SER A 514 -11.17 -28.22 -1.41
C SER A 514 -12.30 -27.20 -1.19
N PRO A 515 -12.65 -26.37 -2.18
CA PRO A 515 -13.84 -25.50 -2.12
C PRO A 515 -15.15 -26.29 -1.93
N TYR A 516 -15.20 -27.54 -2.38
CA TYR A 516 -16.35 -28.42 -2.21
C TYR A 516 -16.62 -28.75 -0.74
N ASP A 517 -15.57 -28.87 0.08
CA ASP A 517 -15.71 -29.14 1.52
C ASP A 517 -16.51 -28.06 2.24
N VAL A 518 -16.27 -26.77 1.88
CA VAL A 518 -17.01 -25.65 2.46
C VAL A 518 -18.48 -25.72 2.09
N ARG A 519 -18.78 -26.04 0.84
CA ARG A 519 -20.15 -26.15 0.34
C ARG A 519 -20.91 -27.28 1.06
N LEU A 520 -20.29 -28.45 1.16
CA LEU A 520 -20.87 -29.60 1.85
C LEU A 520 -21.08 -29.33 3.34
N ALA A 521 -20.12 -28.66 3.99
CA ALA A 521 -20.25 -28.27 5.39
C ALA A 521 -21.38 -27.27 5.61
N GLN A 522 -21.56 -26.33 4.69
CA GLN A 522 -22.63 -25.32 4.73
C GLN A 522 -24.02 -25.94 4.50
N GLU A 523 -24.13 -26.90 3.58
CA GLU A 523 -25.38 -27.66 3.35
C GLU A 523 -25.79 -28.44 4.61
N ARG A 524 -24.82 -29.08 5.29
CA ARG A 524 -25.06 -29.88 6.50
C ARG A 524 -25.34 -29.01 7.74
N PHE A 525 -24.72 -27.83 7.81
CA PHE A 525 -24.82 -26.89 8.93
C PHE A 525 -25.19 -25.49 8.42
N PRO A 526 -26.44 -25.26 8.00
CA PRO A 526 -26.85 -24.02 7.34
C PRO A 526 -26.79 -22.77 8.22
N LYS A 527 -26.65 -22.93 9.54
CA LYS A 527 -26.51 -21.84 10.51
C LYS A 527 -25.05 -21.50 10.86
N ILE A 528 -24.11 -22.13 10.18
CA ILE A 528 -22.70 -21.78 10.24
C ILE A 528 -22.37 -20.88 9.05
N HIS A 529 -21.79 -19.73 9.34
CA HIS A 529 -21.38 -18.75 8.34
C HIS A 529 -19.87 -18.89 8.10
N PHE A 530 -19.47 -19.04 6.82
CA PHE A 530 -18.09 -19.21 6.40
C PHE A 530 -17.58 -17.92 5.74
N HIS A 531 -16.60 -17.26 6.36
CA HIS A 531 -16.09 -15.97 5.92
C HIS A 531 -14.74 -16.11 5.22
N PRO A 532 -14.61 -15.73 3.94
CA PRO A 532 -13.34 -15.71 3.22
C PRO A 532 -12.47 -14.51 3.63
N LEU A 533 -13.08 -13.55 4.31
CA LEU A 533 -12.48 -12.31 4.78
C LEU A 533 -12.85 -12.11 6.25
N ARG A 534 -11.93 -11.60 7.05
CA ARG A 534 -12.23 -11.04 8.37
C ARG A 534 -11.67 -9.63 8.49
N GLU A 535 -12.25 -8.86 9.35
CA GLU A 535 -11.68 -7.63 9.83
C GLU A 535 -10.84 -7.87 11.10
N HIS A 536 -10.38 -6.79 11.70
CA HIS A 536 -9.59 -6.81 12.92
C HIS A 536 -10.24 -7.63 14.05
N ALA A 537 -9.43 -8.29 14.88
CA ALA A 537 -9.89 -9.06 16.03
C ALA A 537 -10.71 -8.19 17.00
N GLY A 538 -11.90 -8.64 17.37
CA GLY A 538 -12.86 -7.93 18.24
C GLY A 538 -13.98 -7.21 17.49
N LEU A 539 -13.92 -7.13 16.17
CA LEU A 539 -15.08 -6.79 15.34
C LEU A 539 -15.87 -8.07 15.02
N ALA A 540 -17.20 -7.95 15.00
CA ALA A 540 -18.02 -9.04 14.48
C ALA A 540 -17.66 -9.29 13.02
N LEU A 541 -17.49 -10.57 12.64
CA LEU A 541 -17.35 -10.94 11.25
C LEU A 541 -18.62 -10.48 10.52
N GLN A 542 -18.45 -9.59 9.55
CA GLN A 542 -19.58 -9.16 8.75
C GLN A 542 -19.92 -10.27 7.76
N ASN A 543 -21.20 -10.58 7.63
CA ASN A 543 -21.66 -11.43 6.55
C ASN A 543 -21.40 -10.69 5.24
N ALA A 544 -20.36 -11.12 4.52
CA ALA A 544 -20.16 -10.67 3.15
C ALA A 544 -21.35 -11.18 2.33
N GLY A 545 -22.22 -10.25 1.94
CA GLY A 545 -23.35 -10.52 1.06
C GLY A 545 -22.91 -10.92 -0.35
#